data_03a62a7da079c63fdab4e0c4db2ea840
#
_entry.id   03a62a7da079c63fdab4e0c4db2ea840
#
_cell.length_a   1.000
_cell.length_b   1.000
_cell.length_c   1.000
_cell.angle_alpha   90.00
_cell.angle_beta   90.00
_cell.angle_gamma   90.00
#
_symmetry.space_group_name_H-M   'P 1'
#
loop_
_entity.id
_entity.type
_entity.pdbx_description
1 polymer ?
#
loop_
_entity_poly.entity_id
_entity_poly.type
_entity_poly.pdbx_seq_one_letter_code
_entity_poly.pdbx_strand_id
1 'polypeptide(L)'
;TVKGGTDAILEYFGEGANKLPCTGKGTICNMGAEIGATTSMFGYDEHMAKYLRATGRSDVAKLADGIAGYLRADDEVYANPEQFYDQVVEINLSELEPHLNGPFTPDRATPISEMAQAAAENGWPTDVKVGLIGSCTNSSYEDISRSASIAKQAVEQGLKTKADFTITPGSELVRYTIARDGFINTFEALGASVFANACGPCIGQWDRQGADSEEKNTIVHSFNRNFAKRA
;
A
#
# COMPACT_ATOMS: atom_id res chain seq x y z
N THR A 1 2.89 15.81 -3.02
CA THR A 1 3.98 15.93 -3.99
C THR A 1 5.17 15.09 -3.55
N VAL A 2 6.02 14.65 -4.46
CA VAL A 2 7.25 13.88 -4.14
C VAL A 2 8.32 14.70 -3.38
N LYS A 3 8.08 15.96 -3.11
CA LYS A 3 8.98 16.85 -2.36
C LYS A 3 8.32 17.46 -1.12
N GLY A 4 7.11 17.05 -0.78
CA GLY A 4 6.34 17.65 0.32
C GLY A 4 6.95 17.43 1.71
N GLY A 5 7.74 16.38 1.89
CA GLY A 5 8.38 16.03 3.16
C GLY A 5 9.89 16.27 3.21
N THR A 6 10.45 16.99 2.23
CA THR A 6 11.91 17.21 2.17
C THR A 6 12.41 17.82 3.47
N ASP A 7 13.47 17.21 4.04
CA ASP A 7 14.11 17.60 5.31
C ASP A 7 13.21 17.48 6.56
N ALA A 8 12.01 16.92 6.44
CA ALA A 8 11.09 16.76 7.54
C ALA A 8 11.27 15.39 8.25
N ILE A 9 10.95 15.37 9.52
CA ILE A 9 10.63 14.17 10.30
C ILE A 9 9.11 14.12 10.45
N LEU A 10 8.49 13.04 9.98
CA LEU A 10 7.05 12.87 10.02
C LEU A 10 6.66 12.00 11.20
N GLU A 11 5.85 12.52 12.11
CA GLU A 11 5.25 11.75 13.18
C GLU A 11 3.75 11.62 12.98
N TYR A 12 3.28 10.37 13.02
CA TYR A 12 1.86 10.05 12.85
C TYR A 12 1.26 9.67 14.20
N PHE A 13 0.22 10.37 14.61
CA PHE A 13 -0.45 10.15 15.88
C PHE A 13 -1.97 10.38 15.77
N GLY A 14 -2.67 10.15 16.87
CA GLY A 14 -4.11 10.29 16.96
C GLY A 14 -4.86 8.96 16.88
N GLU A 15 -6.17 9.00 17.10
CA GLU A 15 -7.01 7.80 17.22
C GLU A 15 -6.99 6.93 15.95
N GLY A 16 -7.04 7.56 14.78
CA GLY A 16 -6.97 6.86 13.50
C GLY A 16 -5.62 6.15 13.29
N ALA A 17 -4.51 6.83 13.63
CA ALA A 17 -3.17 6.27 13.55
C ALA A 17 -3.00 5.05 14.46
N ASN A 18 -3.55 5.11 15.68
CA ASN A 18 -3.48 4.02 16.65
C ASN A 18 -4.31 2.79 16.23
N LYS A 19 -5.32 2.94 15.36
CA LYS A 19 -6.14 1.84 14.85
C LYS A 19 -5.53 1.14 13.62
N LEU A 20 -4.47 1.70 13.04
CA LEU A 20 -3.82 1.10 11.88
C LEU A 20 -3.04 -0.17 12.26
N PRO A 21 -3.08 -1.23 11.44
CA PRO A 21 -2.24 -2.40 11.65
C PRO A 21 -0.75 -2.05 11.43
N CYS A 22 0.14 -2.83 12.04
CA CYS A 22 1.58 -2.60 11.94
C CYS A 22 2.08 -2.58 10.48
N THR A 23 1.56 -3.46 9.62
CA THR A 23 1.90 -3.49 8.19
C THR A 23 1.43 -2.22 7.46
N GLY A 24 0.25 -1.70 7.78
CA GLY A 24 -0.24 -0.43 7.27
C GLY A 24 0.62 0.77 7.69
N LYS A 25 1.06 0.80 8.95
CA LYS A 25 2.03 1.81 9.43
C LYS A 25 3.35 1.72 8.67
N GLY A 26 3.83 0.49 8.41
CA GLY A 26 5.03 0.25 7.60
C GLY A 26 4.88 0.81 6.18
N THR A 27 3.71 0.64 5.54
CA THR A 27 3.41 1.23 4.22
C THR A 27 3.47 2.75 4.26
N ILE A 28 2.87 3.38 5.27
CA ILE A 28 2.89 4.84 5.43
C ILE A 28 4.32 5.36 5.63
N CYS A 29 5.12 4.70 6.49
CA CYS A 29 6.52 5.07 6.68
C CYS A 29 7.36 4.92 5.41
N ASN A 30 7.10 3.87 4.61
CA ASN A 30 7.75 3.71 3.31
C ASN A 30 7.38 4.88 2.36
N MET A 31 6.12 5.30 2.35
CA MET A 31 5.67 6.45 1.56
C MET A 31 6.28 7.77 2.03
N GLY A 32 6.66 7.90 3.29
CA GLY A 32 7.42 9.05 3.79
C GLY A 32 8.73 9.26 3.03
N ALA A 33 9.47 8.18 2.74
CA ALA A 33 10.68 8.24 1.91
C ALA A 33 10.37 8.68 0.46
N GLU A 34 9.22 8.29 -0.07
CA GLU A 34 8.79 8.66 -1.43
C GLU A 34 8.52 10.17 -1.59
N ILE A 35 8.13 10.85 -0.53
CA ILE A 35 7.92 12.31 -0.52
C ILE A 35 9.14 13.11 -0.04
N GLY A 36 10.26 12.44 0.17
CA GLY A 36 11.54 13.06 0.53
C GLY A 36 11.75 13.30 2.02
N ALA A 37 10.91 12.74 2.89
CA ALA A 37 11.08 12.88 4.33
C ALA A 37 12.37 12.19 4.81
N THR A 38 13.04 12.80 5.78
CA THR A 38 14.23 12.24 6.42
C THR A 38 13.89 10.96 7.17
N THR A 39 12.76 10.95 7.87
CA THR A 39 12.22 9.77 8.53
C THR A 39 10.72 9.89 8.76
N SER A 40 10.09 8.76 9.07
CA SER A 40 8.68 8.66 9.42
C SER A 40 8.53 7.74 10.62
N MET A 41 7.65 8.08 11.57
CA MET A 41 7.48 7.31 12.78
C MET A 41 6.04 7.27 13.27
N PHE A 42 5.74 6.20 13.98
CA PHE A 42 4.54 6.02 14.80
C PHE A 42 4.97 5.70 16.22
N GLY A 43 4.22 6.15 17.20
CA GLY A 43 4.39 5.66 18.58
C GLY A 43 4.10 4.14 18.66
N TYR A 44 4.78 3.48 19.61
CA TYR A 44 4.56 2.05 19.87
C TYR A 44 3.14 1.81 20.41
N ASP A 45 2.49 0.77 19.93
CA ASP A 45 1.14 0.39 20.34
C ASP A 45 0.89 -1.15 20.31
N GLU A 46 -0.32 -1.54 20.65
CA GLU A 46 -0.74 -2.94 20.72
C GLU A 46 -0.69 -3.66 19.35
N HIS A 47 -0.90 -2.94 18.23
CA HIS A 47 -0.80 -3.52 16.89
C HIS A 47 0.63 -3.88 16.54
N MET A 48 1.59 -3.05 16.95
CA MET A 48 3.02 -3.36 16.82
C MET A 48 3.40 -4.54 17.72
N ALA A 49 2.92 -4.57 18.98
CA ALA A 49 3.12 -5.68 19.89
C ALA A 49 2.56 -7.00 19.32
N LYS A 50 1.35 -6.97 18.78
CA LYS A 50 0.70 -8.12 18.13
C LYS A 50 1.52 -8.63 16.94
N TYR A 51 2.00 -7.72 16.09
CA TYR A 51 2.83 -8.08 14.96
C TYR A 51 4.15 -8.71 15.38
N LEU A 52 4.84 -8.16 16.38
CA LEU A 52 6.06 -8.74 16.94
C LEU A 52 5.82 -10.16 17.45
N ARG A 53 4.75 -10.38 18.19
CA ARG A 53 4.40 -11.72 18.71
C ARG A 53 4.07 -12.70 17.58
N ALA A 54 3.28 -12.28 16.60
CA ALA A 54 2.89 -13.11 15.46
C ALA A 54 4.08 -13.51 14.57
N THR A 55 5.15 -12.71 14.58
CA THR A 55 6.37 -12.93 13.79
C THR A 55 7.53 -13.53 14.60
N GLY A 56 7.24 -14.18 15.76
CA GLY A 56 8.22 -14.89 16.56
C GLY A 56 9.14 -14.00 17.42
N ARG A 57 8.77 -12.74 17.64
CA ARG A 57 9.56 -11.76 18.41
C ARG A 57 8.88 -11.36 19.72
N SER A 58 8.32 -12.35 20.42
CA SER A 58 7.58 -12.14 21.68
C SER A 58 8.42 -11.50 22.79
N ASP A 59 9.72 -11.83 22.86
CA ASP A 59 10.62 -11.23 23.85
C ASP A 59 10.83 -9.73 23.60
N VAL A 60 10.95 -9.33 22.32
CA VAL A 60 11.04 -7.93 21.94
C VAL A 60 9.74 -7.20 22.28
N ALA A 61 8.58 -7.79 22.01
CA ALA A 61 7.29 -7.22 22.38
C ALA A 61 7.19 -7.02 23.90
N LYS A 62 7.62 -8.00 24.70
CA LYS A 62 7.61 -7.91 26.15
C LYS A 62 8.50 -6.77 26.68
N LEU A 63 9.69 -6.59 26.10
CA LEU A 63 10.56 -5.47 26.44
C LEU A 63 9.91 -4.13 26.10
N ALA A 64 9.37 -4.00 24.88
CA ALA A 64 8.70 -2.78 24.44
C ALA A 64 7.46 -2.45 25.28
N ASP A 65 6.65 -3.45 25.65
CA ASP A 65 5.50 -3.27 26.54
C ASP A 65 5.92 -2.70 27.91
N GLY A 66 7.09 -3.10 28.44
CA GLY A 66 7.63 -2.62 29.71
C GLY A 66 8.06 -1.16 29.70
N ILE A 67 8.28 -0.58 28.54
CA ILE A 67 8.72 0.80 28.35
C ILE A 67 7.83 1.58 27.35
N ALA A 68 6.61 1.12 27.12
CA ALA A 68 5.72 1.66 26.08
C ALA A 68 5.51 3.18 26.19
N GLY A 69 5.49 3.72 27.42
CA GLY A 69 5.38 5.16 27.67
C GLY A 69 6.55 5.99 27.14
N TYR A 70 7.73 5.38 26.96
CA TYR A 70 8.92 6.04 26.41
C TYR A 70 9.08 5.82 24.89
N LEU A 71 8.20 5.02 24.29
CA LEU A 71 8.22 4.71 22.86
C LEU A 71 7.15 5.49 22.08
N ARG A 72 6.77 6.64 22.56
CA ARG A 72 5.82 7.58 21.97
C ARG A 72 6.17 8.99 22.43
N ALA A 73 5.60 10.02 21.83
CA ALA A 73 5.75 11.37 22.33
C ALA A 73 5.03 11.53 23.70
N ASP A 74 5.44 12.52 24.46
CA ASP A 74 4.82 12.87 25.74
C ASP A 74 3.36 13.32 25.53
N ASP A 75 2.51 13.10 26.53
CA ASP A 75 1.08 13.44 26.44
C ASP A 75 0.85 14.93 26.17
N GLU A 76 1.75 15.80 26.64
CA GLU A 76 1.68 17.24 26.38
C GLU A 76 1.86 17.57 24.89
N VAL A 77 2.72 16.84 24.17
CA VAL A 77 2.96 17.01 22.74
C VAL A 77 1.68 16.70 21.96
N TYR A 78 1.02 15.59 22.30
CA TYR A 78 -0.22 15.19 21.65
C TYR A 78 -1.41 16.11 22.00
N ALA A 79 -1.40 16.68 23.21
CA ALA A 79 -2.45 17.62 23.61
C ALA A 79 -2.32 19.01 22.95
N ASN A 80 -1.09 19.42 22.62
CA ASN A 80 -0.79 20.75 22.08
C ASN A 80 0.18 20.66 20.90
N PRO A 81 -0.13 19.90 19.83
CA PRO A 81 0.82 19.59 18.76
C PRO A 81 1.40 20.83 18.07
N GLU A 82 0.62 21.89 17.92
CA GLU A 82 1.05 23.14 17.28
C GLU A 82 2.15 23.89 18.04
N GLN A 83 2.40 23.54 19.32
CA GLN A 83 3.49 24.12 20.10
C GLN A 83 4.82 23.38 19.92
N PHE A 84 4.78 22.15 19.45
CA PHE A 84 5.93 21.25 19.40
C PHE A 84 6.35 20.87 17.98
N TYR A 85 5.43 20.93 17.00
CA TYR A 85 5.71 20.62 15.60
C TYR A 85 5.73 21.89 14.75
N ASP A 86 6.63 21.94 13.79
CA ASP A 86 6.71 23.05 12.81
C ASP A 86 5.47 23.13 11.92
N GLN A 87 4.83 21.99 11.67
CA GLN A 87 3.61 21.88 10.91
C GLN A 87 2.73 20.73 11.42
N VAL A 88 1.45 20.98 11.53
CA VAL A 88 0.44 19.97 11.85
C VAL A 88 -0.49 19.80 10.65
N VAL A 89 -0.71 18.55 10.22
CA VAL A 89 -1.66 18.20 9.15
C VAL A 89 -2.67 17.22 9.73
N GLU A 90 -3.92 17.61 9.77
CA GLU A 90 -5.02 16.76 10.21
C GLU A 90 -5.69 16.06 9.02
N ILE A 91 -5.89 14.75 9.12
CA ILE A 91 -6.57 13.93 8.11
C ILE A 91 -7.68 13.14 8.78
N ASN A 92 -8.94 13.41 8.38
CA ASN A 92 -10.09 12.64 8.81
C ASN A 92 -10.20 11.34 8.02
N LEU A 93 -9.77 10.22 8.61
CA LEU A 93 -9.80 8.91 7.95
C LEU A 93 -11.22 8.41 7.65
N SER A 94 -12.25 8.96 8.30
CA SER A 94 -13.65 8.59 8.03
C SER A 94 -14.20 9.23 6.75
N GLU A 95 -13.57 10.29 6.28
CA GLU A 95 -13.94 11.01 5.05
C GLU A 95 -12.98 10.70 3.90
N LEU A 96 -11.84 10.06 4.20
CA LEU A 96 -10.83 9.74 3.22
C LEU A 96 -11.30 8.57 2.34
N GLU A 97 -11.41 8.81 1.05
CA GLU A 97 -11.63 7.76 0.06
C GLU A 97 -10.30 7.34 -0.62
N PRO A 98 -10.25 6.16 -1.25
CA PRO A 98 -9.08 5.75 -2.03
C PRO A 98 -8.80 6.72 -3.18
N HIS A 99 -7.52 6.98 -3.45
CA HIS A 99 -7.06 7.80 -4.57
C HIS A 99 -6.26 6.96 -5.57
N LEU A 100 -6.42 7.27 -6.84
CA LEU A 100 -5.53 6.78 -7.89
C LEU A 100 -4.46 7.82 -8.20
N ASN A 101 -3.21 7.38 -8.16
CA ASN A 101 -2.06 8.21 -8.43
C ASN A 101 -1.67 8.12 -9.91
N GLY A 102 -1.55 9.26 -10.58
CA GLY A 102 -1.21 9.32 -12.01
C GLY A 102 -2.40 9.71 -12.90
N PRO A 103 -2.29 9.48 -14.22
CA PRO A 103 -1.17 8.84 -14.93
C PRO A 103 0.09 9.70 -15.04
N PHE A 104 1.21 9.04 -15.32
CA PHE A 104 2.53 9.60 -15.71
C PHE A 104 3.27 10.43 -14.67
N THR A 105 2.67 10.76 -13.55
CA THR A 105 3.30 11.55 -12.48
C THR A 105 2.86 11.08 -11.11
N PRO A 106 3.76 11.00 -10.13
CA PRO A 106 3.41 10.67 -8.76
C PRO A 106 2.71 11.82 -8.01
N ASP A 107 2.67 13.02 -8.59
CA ASP A 107 2.09 14.21 -7.96
C ASP A 107 0.60 14.39 -8.24
N ARG A 108 0.01 13.59 -9.11
CA ARG A 108 -1.42 13.62 -9.40
C ARG A 108 -2.13 12.55 -8.57
N ALA A 109 -3.00 12.97 -7.68
CA ALA A 109 -3.90 12.10 -6.94
C ALA A 109 -5.35 12.46 -7.28
N THR A 110 -6.12 11.49 -7.75
CA THR A 110 -7.54 11.66 -8.09
C THR A 110 -8.35 10.75 -7.20
N PRO A 111 -9.36 11.28 -6.45
CA PRO A 111 -10.31 10.46 -5.71
C PRO A 111 -10.97 9.43 -6.63
N ILE A 112 -11.19 8.22 -6.13
CA ILE A 112 -11.77 7.15 -6.96
C ILE A 112 -13.17 7.50 -7.46
N SER A 113 -13.94 8.27 -6.70
CA SER A 113 -15.27 8.77 -7.07
C SER A 113 -15.22 9.73 -8.26
N GLU A 114 -14.11 10.45 -8.46
CA GLU A 114 -13.93 11.44 -9.54
C GLU A 114 -13.17 10.86 -10.75
N MET A 115 -12.64 9.63 -10.63
CA MET A 115 -11.73 9.07 -11.64
C MET A 115 -12.37 8.91 -13.02
N ALA A 116 -13.64 8.55 -13.09
CA ALA A 116 -14.35 8.40 -14.36
C ALA A 116 -14.46 9.73 -15.11
N GLN A 117 -14.78 10.81 -14.39
CA GLN A 117 -14.85 12.15 -14.95
C GLN A 117 -13.47 12.62 -15.38
N ALA A 118 -12.47 12.49 -14.54
CA ALA A 118 -11.09 12.87 -14.86
C ALA A 118 -10.55 12.14 -16.09
N ALA A 119 -10.86 10.84 -16.24
CA ALA A 119 -10.46 10.07 -17.41
C ALA A 119 -11.13 10.59 -18.68
N ALA A 120 -12.43 10.91 -18.64
CA ALA A 120 -13.17 11.45 -19.78
C ALA A 120 -12.63 12.84 -20.20
N GLU A 121 -12.43 13.74 -19.25
CA GLU A 121 -11.95 15.10 -19.49
C GLU A 121 -10.52 15.14 -20.09
N ASN A 122 -9.67 14.19 -19.68
CA ASN A 122 -8.28 14.13 -20.14
C ASN A 122 -8.08 13.15 -21.31
N GLY A 123 -9.11 12.46 -21.76
CA GLY A 123 -9.02 11.48 -22.84
C GLY A 123 -8.13 10.27 -22.50
N TRP A 124 -8.09 9.86 -21.23
CA TRP A 124 -7.31 8.69 -20.82
C TRP A 124 -8.00 7.39 -21.28
N PRO A 125 -7.21 6.38 -21.70
CA PRO A 125 -7.78 5.08 -22.00
C PRO A 125 -8.46 4.47 -20.77
N THR A 126 -9.71 4.06 -20.89
CA THR A 126 -10.49 3.43 -19.82
C THR A 126 -10.49 1.91 -19.90
N ASP A 127 -9.96 1.35 -20.98
CA ASP A 127 -9.80 -0.09 -21.15
C ASP A 127 -8.59 -0.57 -20.33
N VAL A 128 -8.87 -1.16 -19.16
CA VAL A 128 -7.82 -1.69 -18.29
C VAL A 128 -7.29 -2.99 -18.86
N LYS A 129 -6.06 -2.99 -19.31
CA LYS A 129 -5.38 -4.19 -19.85
C LYS A 129 -4.74 -5.02 -18.75
N VAL A 130 -4.26 -4.40 -17.69
CA VAL A 130 -3.61 -5.10 -16.57
C VAL A 130 -4.05 -4.55 -15.25
N GLY A 131 -4.41 -5.45 -14.34
CA GLY A 131 -4.50 -5.21 -12.90
C GLY A 131 -3.31 -5.86 -12.20
N LEU A 132 -2.63 -5.15 -11.30
CA LEU A 132 -1.45 -5.69 -10.64
C LEU A 132 -1.46 -5.36 -9.15
N ILE A 133 -1.39 -6.39 -8.31
CA ILE A 133 -1.12 -6.26 -6.88
C ILE A 133 0.32 -6.67 -6.64
N GLY A 134 1.13 -5.78 -6.06
CA GLY A 134 2.54 -6.07 -5.91
C GLY A 134 3.29 -5.04 -5.10
N SER A 135 4.59 -5.14 -5.18
CA SER A 135 5.66 -4.50 -4.43
C SER A 135 5.92 -5.15 -3.06
N CYS A 136 7.13 -4.95 -2.53
CA CYS A 136 7.48 -5.39 -1.18
C CYS A 136 6.65 -4.70 -0.08
N THR A 137 6.07 -3.54 -0.39
CA THR A 137 5.34 -2.70 0.56
C THR A 137 3.83 -2.95 0.53
N ASN A 138 3.24 -3.07 -0.67
CA ASN A 138 1.78 -3.10 -0.87
C ASN A 138 1.26 -4.50 -1.22
N SER A 139 1.90 -5.53 -0.75
CA SER A 139 1.47 -6.93 -0.84
C SER A 139 1.92 -7.74 0.38
N SER A 140 1.71 -7.17 1.55
CA SER A 140 1.84 -7.88 2.81
C SER A 140 0.81 -9.02 2.90
N TYR A 141 1.00 -9.92 3.85
CA TYR A 141 -0.01 -10.97 4.10
C TYR A 141 -1.41 -10.39 4.32
N GLU A 142 -1.52 -9.26 5.03
CA GLU A 142 -2.80 -8.60 5.31
C GLU A 142 -3.43 -8.05 4.02
N ASP A 143 -2.64 -7.36 3.17
CA ASP A 143 -3.12 -6.83 1.90
C ASP A 143 -3.61 -7.94 0.97
N ILE A 144 -2.81 -9.01 0.85
CA ILE A 144 -3.17 -10.18 0.05
C ILE A 144 -4.39 -10.90 0.60
N SER A 145 -4.53 -11.03 1.93
CA SER A 145 -5.70 -11.70 2.53
C SER A 145 -7.01 -10.93 2.29
N ARG A 146 -6.97 -9.59 2.35
CA ARG A 146 -8.11 -8.74 2.01
C ARG A 146 -8.48 -8.87 0.53
N SER A 147 -7.49 -8.81 -0.34
CA SER A 147 -7.69 -8.99 -1.78
C SER A 147 -8.23 -10.38 -2.12
N ALA A 148 -7.73 -11.43 -1.44
CA ALA A 148 -8.21 -12.80 -1.60
C ALA A 148 -9.67 -12.97 -1.15
N SER A 149 -10.10 -12.24 -0.12
CA SER A 149 -11.50 -12.23 0.30
C SER A 149 -12.42 -11.68 -0.80
N ILE A 150 -12.01 -10.63 -1.50
CA ILE A 150 -12.76 -10.08 -2.63
C ILE A 150 -12.72 -11.05 -3.82
N ALA A 151 -11.55 -11.61 -4.13
CA ALA A 151 -11.39 -12.60 -5.20
C ALA A 151 -12.27 -13.82 -4.99
N LYS A 152 -12.35 -14.32 -3.76
CA LYS A 152 -13.23 -15.44 -3.39
C LYS A 152 -14.69 -15.15 -3.68
N GLN A 153 -15.19 -13.98 -3.29
CA GLN A 153 -16.57 -13.56 -3.56
C GLN A 153 -16.85 -13.49 -5.07
N ALA A 154 -15.88 -12.99 -5.85
CA ALA A 154 -16.01 -12.94 -7.30
C ALA A 154 -16.06 -14.35 -7.92
N VAL A 155 -15.20 -15.27 -7.48
CA VAL A 155 -15.19 -16.68 -7.93
C VAL A 155 -16.50 -17.38 -7.57
N GLU A 156 -17.03 -17.17 -6.37
CA GLU A 156 -18.31 -17.73 -5.93
C GLU A 156 -19.50 -17.26 -6.79
N GLN A 157 -19.38 -16.08 -7.39
CA GLN A 157 -20.37 -15.55 -8.35
C GLN A 157 -20.07 -15.97 -9.82
N GLY A 158 -19.08 -16.81 -10.05
CA GLY A 158 -18.69 -17.27 -11.38
C GLY A 158 -17.97 -16.21 -12.24
N LEU A 159 -17.49 -15.14 -11.61
CA LEU A 159 -16.75 -14.09 -12.30
C LEU A 159 -15.31 -14.50 -12.56
N LYS A 160 -14.75 -13.96 -13.65
CA LYS A 160 -13.32 -14.05 -13.99
C LYS A 160 -12.82 -12.69 -14.44
N THR A 161 -11.52 -12.46 -14.31
CA THR A 161 -10.89 -11.25 -14.84
C THR A 161 -10.98 -11.21 -16.36
N LYS A 162 -11.21 -10.01 -16.90
CA LYS A 162 -11.16 -9.74 -18.35
C LYS A 162 -9.80 -9.17 -18.75
N ALA A 163 -9.15 -8.49 -17.85
CA ALA A 163 -7.79 -7.97 -17.99
C ALA A 163 -6.78 -8.99 -17.44
N ASP A 164 -5.54 -8.89 -17.87
CA ASP A 164 -4.45 -9.62 -17.24
C ASP A 164 -4.37 -9.21 -15.77
N PHE A 165 -4.43 -10.18 -14.87
CA PHE A 165 -4.35 -9.91 -13.45
C PHE A 165 -3.15 -10.61 -12.85
N THR A 166 -2.24 -9.83 -12.25
CA THR A 166 -0.99 -10.36 -11.72
C THR A 166 -0.82 -10.01 -10.26
N ILE A 167 -0.19 -10.91 -9.52
CA ILE A 167 0.07 -10.74 -8.10
C ILE A 167 1.54 -11.04 -7.82
N THR A 168 2.23 -10.09 -7.20
CA THR A 168 3.60 -10.28 -6.72
C THR A 168 3.59 -10.21 -5.19
N PRO A 169 3.77 -11.33 -4.46
CA PRO A 169 3.84 -11.32 -3.01
C PRO A 169 4.99 -10.46 -2.49
N GLY A 170 4.82 -9.84 -1.32
CA GLY A 170 5.80 -8.89 -0.76
C GLY A 170 7.14 -9.49 -0.35
N SER A 171 7.16 -10.79 -0.10
CA SER A 171 8.37 -11.56 0.20
C SER A 171 8.13 -13.04 -0.02
N GLU A 172 9.20 -13.82 -0.01
CA GLU A 172 9.08 -15.29 -0.10
C GLU A 172 8.33 -15.87 1.11
N LEU A 173 8.50 -15.29 2.30
CA LEU A 173 7.75 -15.69 3.49
C LEU A 173 6.25 -15.42 3.30
N VAL A 174 5.86 -14.28 2.76
CA VAL A 174 4.47 -13.99 2.42
C VAL A 174 3.96 -14.98 1.39
N ARG A 175 4.73 -15.27 0.33
CA ARG A 175 4.35 -16.25 -0.71
C ARG A 175 4.03 -17.62 -0.12
N TYR A 176 4.90 -18.15 0.74
CA TYR A 176 4.65 -19.43 1.41
C TYR A 176 3.42 -19.39 2.31
N THR A 177 3.22 -18.29 3.03
CA THR A 177 2.09 -18.15 3.95
C THR A 177 0.76 -18.10 3.19
N ILE A 178 0.67 -17.32 2.12
CA ILE A 178 -0.54 -17.21 1.29
C ILE A 178 -0.81 -18.51 0.49
N ALA A 179 0.23 -19.26 0.13
CA ALA A 179 0.09 -20.59 -0.47
C ALA A 179 -0.49 -21.57 0.52
N ARG A 180 0.05 -21.64 1.75
CA ARG A 180 -0.47 -22.46 2.84
C ARG A 180 -1.95 -22.21 3.11
N ASP A 181 -2.36 -20.93 3.09
CA ASP A 181 -3.72 -20.51 3.43
C ASP A 181 -4.67 -20.54 2.22
N GLY A 182 -4.21 -21.04 1.07
CA GLY A 182 -5.02 -21.28 -0.14
C GLY A 182 -5.35 -20.02 -0.96
N PHE A 183 -4.74 -18.87 -0.65
CA PHE A 183 -5.04 -17.64 -1.36
C PHE A 183 -4.54 -17.63 -2.80
N ILE A 184 -3.41 -18.30 -3.07
CA ILE A 184 -2.91 -18.47 -4.45
C ILE A 184 -3.97 -19.17 -5.32
N ASN A 185 -4.52 -20.28 -4.86
CA ASN A 185 -5.55 -21.01 -5.59
C ASN A 185 -6.81 -20.16 -5.84
N THR A 186 -7.17 -19.30 -4.88
CA THR A 186 -8.30 -18.37 -5.03
C THR A 186 -8.06 -17.37 -6.17
N PHE A 187 -6.86 -16.80 -6.23
CA PHE A 187 -6.50 -15.85 -7.30
C PHE A 187 -6.40 -16.53 -8.66
N GLU A 188 -5.80 -17.71 -8.74
CA GLU A 188 -5.73 -18.50 -9.97
C GLU A 188 -7.13 -18.89 -10.49
N ALA A 189 -8.05 -19.25 -9.59
CA ALA A 189 -9.45 -19.51 -9.94
C ALA A 189 -10.15 -18.29 -10.53
N LEU A 190 -9.79 -17.08 -10.09
CA LEU A 190 -10.27 -15.82 -10.66
C LEU A 190 -9.65 -15.51 -12.02
N GLY A 191 -8.52 -16.13 -12.38
CA GLY A 191 -7.76 -15.93 -13.60
C GLY A 191 -6.49 -15.10 -13.42
N ALA A 192 -6.01 -14.93 -12.19
CA ALA A 192 -4.76 -14.23 -11.92
C ALA A 192 -3.53 -15.13 -12.10
N SER A 193 -2.40 -14.51 -12.42
CA SER A 193 -1.07 -15.12 -12.40
C SER A 193 -0.29 -14.64 -11.19
N VAL A 194 0.29 -15.56 -10.42
CA VAL A 194 1.14 -15.22 -9.26
C VAL A 194 2.60 -15.27 -9.68
N PHE A 195 3.26 -14.13 -9.61
CA PHE A 195 4.68 -13.98 -9.97
C PHE A 195 5.60 -14.28 -8.79
N ALA A 196 6.87 -14.51 -9.11
CA ALA A 196 7.91 -14.48 -8.10
C ALA A 196 8.00 -13.10 -7.43
N ASN A 197 8.37 -13.07 -6.16
CA ASN A 197 8.57 -11.82 -5.43
C ASN A 197 9.82 -11.10 -5.94
N ALA A 198 9.65 -10.23 -6.90
CA ALA A 198 10.69 -9.45 -7.54
C ALA A 198 10.23 -8.01 -7.78
N CYS A 199 11.22 -7.10 -7.91
CA CYS A 199 10.95 -5.69 -8.16
C CYS A 199 10.66 -5.35 -9.63
N GLY A 200 10.65 -6.33 -10.53
CA GLY A 200 10.53 -6.12 -11.99
C GLY A 200 9.47 -5.11 -12.39
N PRO A 201 8.17 -5.40 -12.24
CA PRO A 201 7.12 -4.44 -12.60
C PRO A 201 7.20 -3.14 -11.79
N CYS A 202 7.56 -3.24 -10.49
CA CYS A 202 7.60 -2.08 -9.60
C CYS A 202 8.66 -1.05 -9.99
N ILE A 203 9.77 -1.46 -10.61
CA ILE A 203 10.85 -0.57 -11.05
C ILE A 203 10.86 -0.33 -12.57
N GLY A 204 9.84 -0.77 -13.28
CA GLY A 204 9.76 -0.60 -14.74
C GLY A 204 10.61 -1.59 -15.54
N GLN A 205 10.95 -2.73 -14.97
CA GLN A 205 11.68 -3.82 -15.62
C GLN A 205 10.77 -5.04 -15.80
N TRP A 206 9.69 -4.83 -16.51
CA TRP A 206 8.71 -5.86 -16.81
C TRP A 206 8.49 -5.97 -18.32
N ASP A 207 8.84 -7.12 -18.86
CA ASP A 207 8.52 -7.46 -20.24
C ASP A 207 7.10 -8.07 -20.30
N ARG A 208 6.18 -7.30 -20.84
CA ARG A 208 4.84 -7.74 -21.20
C ARG A 208 4.86 -8.40 -22.58
N GLN A 209 5.32 -9.63 -22.63
CA GLN A 209 5.49 -10.38 -23.87
C GLN A 209 4.28 -10.23 -24.82
N GLY A 210 4.53 -9.77 -26.04
CA GLY A 210 3.50 -9.56 -27.04
C GLY A 210 2.69 -8.27 -26.90
N ALA A 211 2.98 -7.40 -25.93
CA ALA A 211 2.38 -6.09 -25.87
C ALA A 211 3.02 -5.13 -26.89
N ASP A 212 2.19 -4.41 -27.62
CA ASP A 212 2.65 -3.33 -28.49
C ASP A 212 2.98 -2.10 -27.65
N SER A 213 4.22 -1.63 -27.71
CA SER A 213 4.69 -0.45 -26.96
C SER A 213 4.00 0.87 -27.39
N GLU A 214 3.40 0.89 -28.55
CA GLU A 214 2.68 2.06 -29.09
C GLU A 214 1.17 2.00 -28.78
N GLU A 215 0.65 0.86 -28.30
CA GLU A 215 -0.76 0.74 -27.92
C GLU A 215 -1.05 1.55 -26.67
N LYS A 216 -2.01 2.48 -26.76
CA LYS A 216 -2.53 3.19 -25.59
C LYS A 216 -3.36 2.25 -24.76
N ASN A 217 -2.94 1.99 -23.54
CA ASN A 217 -3.66 1.13 -22.61
C ASN A 217 -3.51 1.64 -21.17
N THR A 218 -4.34 1.11 -20.29
CA THR A 218 -4.31 1.46 -18.86
C THR A 218 -3.92 0.24 -18.03
N ILE A 219 -2.98 0.46 -17.14
CA ILE A 219 -2.57 -0.48 -16.09
C ILE A 219 -2.95 0.13 -14.75
N VAL A 220 -3.64 -0.64 -13.90
CA VAL A 220 -3.94 -0.25 -12.52
C VAL A 220 -3.11 -1.13 -11.59
N HIS A 221 -2.34 -0.52 -10.71
CA HIS A 221 -1.44 -1.26 -9.82
C HIS A 221 -1.39 -0.66 -8.42
N SER A 222 -0.92 -1.45 -7.47
CA SER A 222 -0.76 -1.05 -6.06
C SER A 222 0.62 -0.45 -5.74
N PHE A 223 1.45 -0.11 -6.73
CA PHE A 223 2.76 0.48 -6.49
C PHE A 223 2.66 1.90 -5.94
N ASN A 224 3.65 2.31 -5.18
CA ASN A 224 3.66 3.60 -4.48
C ASN A 224 3.88 4.79 -5.40
N ARG A 225 4.46 4.60 -6.58
CA ARG A 225 4.78 5.68 -7.52
C ARG A 225 4.22 5.40 -8.91
N ASN A 226 3.94 6.48 -9.62
CA ASN A 226 3.52 6.44 -11.01
C ASN A 226 4.42 7.29 -11.87
N PHE A 227 5.05 6.68 -12.86
CA PHE A 227 5.89 7.32 -13.87
C PHE A 227 5.52 6.82 -15.24
N ALA A 228 5.76 7.62 -16.28
CA ALA A 228 5.59 7.18 -17.65
C ALA A 228 6.45 5.93 -17.95
N LYS A 229 5.85 4.95 -18.60
CA LYS A 229 6.51 3.71 -19.03
C LYS A 229 7.08 2.87 -17.87
N ARG A 230 6.47 2.92 -16.69
CA ARG A 230 6.94 2.17 -15.53
C ARG A 230 6.54 0.69 -15.59
N ALA A 231 5.37 0.38 -16.12
CA ALA A 231 4.84 -0.99 -16.20
C ALA A 231 4.21 -1.25 -17.57
#